data_e8a77e1d543f809df3ba2c277dac6670
#
_entry.id   e8a77e1d543f809df3ba2c277dac6670
#
_cell.length_a   1.000
_cell.length_b   1.000
_cell.length_c   1.000
_cell.angle_alpha   90.00
_cell.angle_beta   90.00
_cell.angle_gamma   90.00
#
_symmetry.space_group_name_H-M   'P 1'
#
loop_
_entity.id
_entity.type
_entity.pdbx_description
1 polymer ?
#
loop_
_entity_poly.entity_id
_entity_poly.type
_entity_poly.pdbx_seq_one_letter_code
_entity_poly.pdbx_strand_id
1 'polypeptide(L)'
;MSTLVRMILAALLLWVAGPAVADEGRKLPRIGLAIPVDAATDAPYQKAFREGLRELGYVDGKNVSLIVRYGNGDPERYREVIQELVALRVDVLWGEARELREATTTIPIVSPTMDWGDPVKSGLVASLARPGGNLTGPSSQRHDIDPKLLQLTKELRPDAKRICLVFDGRPQLNLADYANNDFRGFARKVGLSVRTIPILALDDARRVPQIIDQERPQGILVWLSPLTSQQRQVLLGPVATRLPVIGDLPGFAEAGAVVTYSVDWIDTFRRTATYVDKILKGAKPGDLPIEQPTKFKMVVNLKAAEALSIRVPESILVQADEVIR
;
A
#
# COMPACT_ATOMS: atom_id res chain seq x y z
N MET A 1 -53.78 30.83 -45.92
CA MET A 1 -53.12 30.12 -44.82
C MET A 1 -53.70 30.65 -43.54
N SER A 2 -54.53 29.84 -42.90
CA SER A 2 -55.44 30.24 -41.80
C SER A 2 -54.63 30.46 -40.48
N THR A 3 -55.17 31.39 -39.69
CA THR A 3 -54.64 31.78 -38.36
C THR A 3 -54.39 30.61 -37.42
N LEU A 4 -54.98 29.44 -37.68
CA LEU A 4 -54.81 28.19 -36.93
C LEU A 4 -53.43 27.57 -37.08
N VAL A 5 -52.75 27.70 -38.26
CA VAL A 5 -51.41 27.13 -38.52
C VAL A 5 -50.31 27.95 -37.85
N ARG A 6 -50.54 29.25 -37.58
CA ARG A 6 -49.58 30.10 -36.85
C ARG A 6 -49.61 29.91 -35.33
N MET A 7 -50.72 29.45 -34.76
CA MET A 7 -50.81 29.16 -33.32
C MET A 7 -50.18 27.82 -32.94
N ILE A 8 -50.11 26.84 -33.83
CA ILE A 8 -49.48 25.52 -33.57
C ILE A 8 -47.95 25.59 -33.66
N LEU A 9 -47.39 26.48 -34.50
CA LEU A 9 -45.95 26.68 -34.57
C LEU A 9 -45.36 27.50 -33.40
N ALA A 10 -46.16 28.29 -32.69
CA ALA A 10 -45.75 29.04 -31.50
C ALA A 10 -45.76 28.19 -30.21
N ALA A 11 -46.49 27.07 -30.19
CA ALA A 11 -46.58 26.18 -29.04
C ALA A 11 -45.48 25.12 -28.98
N LEU A 12 -44.71 24.90 -30.07
CA LEU A 12 -43.65 23.89 -30.17
C LEU A 12 -42.23 24.41 -29.83
N LEU A 13 -42.10 25.72 -29.54
CA LEU A 13 -40.77 26.35 -29.22
C LEU A 13 -40.63 26.68 -27.72
N LEU A 14 -41.54 26.28 -26.87
CA LEU A 14 -41.54 26.57 -25.42
C LEU A 14 -41.23 25.35 -24.54
N TRP A 15 -40.73 24.24 -25.10
CA TRP A 15 -40.53 22.99 -24.34
C TRP A 15 -39.11 22.46 -24.36
N VAL A 16 -38.06 23.35 -24.35
CA VAL A 16 -36.65 22.96 -24.16
C VAL A 16 -35.95 24.03 -23.31
N ALA A 17 -36.51 24.31 -22.14
CA ALA A 17 -35.76 24.87 -21.03
C ALA A 17 -36.26 24.15 -19.78
N GLY A 18 -35.86 22.90 -19.64
CA GLY A 18 -35.87 22.29 -18.33
C GLY A 18 -35.02 23.16 -17.41
N PRO A 19 -35.48 23.44 -16.17
CA PRO A 19 -34.63 24.19 -15.26
C PRO A 19 -33.31 23.39 -15.12
N ALA A 20 -32.22 24.00 -15.49
CA ALA A 20 -30.92 23.63 -14.94
C ALA A 20 -31.11 23.84 -13.42
N VAL A 21 -31.44 22.76 -12.72
CA VAL A 21 -31.35 22.70 -11.27
C VAL A 21 -29.88 22.95 -10.98
N ALA A 22 -29.53 24.21 -10.77
CA ALA A 22 -28.31 24.57 -10.13
C ALA A 22 -28.31 23.77 -8.81
N ASP A 23 -27.39 22.84 -8.66
CA ASP A 23 -27.15 22.08 -7.43
C ASP A 23 -26.53 23.06 -6.41
N GLU A 24 -27.30 24.12 -6.09
CA GLU A 24 -26.92 25.15 -5.11
C GLU A 24 -27.10 24.54 -3.72
N GLY A 25 -25.96 23.95 -3.19
CA GLY A 25 -25.86 23.60 -1.80
C GLY A 25 -25.38 22.19 -1.45
N ARG A 26 -25.14 21.33 -2.41
CA ARG A 26 -24.59 20.01 -2.09
C ARG A 26 -23.12 20.16 -1.68
N LYS A 27 -22.87 20.08 -0.36
CA LYS A 27 -21.50 20.06 0.18
C LYS A 27 -20.73 18.95 -0.51
N LEU A 28 -19.58 19.30 -1.12
CA LEU A 28 -18.73 18.31 -1.79
C LEU A 28 -18.38 17.17 -0.84
N PRO A 29 -18.50 15.90 -1.27
CA PRO A 29 -17.98 14.77 -0.51
C PRO A 29 -16.50 14.98 -0.16
N ARG A 30 -16.14 14.74 1.09
CA ARG A 30 -14.79 14.94 1.62
C ARG A 30 -14.12 13.62 1.87
N ILE A 31 -12.96 13.40 1.25
CA ILE A 31 -12.12 12.23 1.47
C ILE A 31 -10.90 12.69 2.25
N GLY A 32 -10.74 12.19 3.47
CA GLY A 32 -9.58 12.45 4.31
C GLY A 32 -8.50 11.39 4.06
N LEU A 33 -7.34 11.81 3.57
CA LEU A 33 -6.20 10.94 3.33
C LEU A 33 -5.18 11.11 4.45
N ALA A 34 -5.08 10.10 5.30
CA ALA A 34 -4.05 10.00 6.33
C ALA A 34 -2.86 9.22 5.78
N ILE A 35 -1.76 9.91 5.54
CA ILE A 35 -0.57 9.34 4.90
C ILE A 35 0.53 9.21 5.96
N PRO A 36 1.04 7.98 6.25
CA PRO A 36 2.02 7.79 7.31
C PRO A 36 3.43 8.27 6.94
N VAL A 37 3.77 8.30 5.66
CA VAL A 37 5.08 8.73 5.13
C VAL A 37 5.07 10.21 4.72
N ASP A 38 6.19 10.73 4.22
CA ASP A 38 6.28 12.06 3.64
C ASP A 38 5.70 12.13 2.22
N ALA A 39 5.47 13.36 1.74
CA ALA A 39 4.86 13.62 0.45
C ALA A 39 5.68 13.09 -0.75
N ALA A 40 7.01 13.08 -0.65
CA ALA A 40 7.86 12.60 -1.74
C ALA A 40 7.78 11.07 -1.88
N THR A 41 7.79 10.36 -0.76
CA THR A 41 7.62 8.89 -0.72
C THR A 41 6.22 8.47 -1.21
N ASP A 42 5.17 9.24 -0.88
CA ASP A 42 3.78 8.94 -1.24
C ASP A 42 3.41 9.36 -2.69
N ALA A 43 4.15 10.28 -3.29
CA ALA A 43 3.78 10.92 -4.57
C ALA A 43 3.30 9.94 -5.69
N PRO A 44 3.97 8.80 -5.99
CA PRO A 44 3.52 7.88 -7.02
C PRO A 44 2.19 7.20 -6.68
N TYR A 45 1.94 6.90 -5.41
CA TYR A 45 0.72 6.25 -4.92
C TYR A 45 -0.45 7.23 -4.91
N GLN A 46 -0.24 8.46 -4.44
CA GLN A 46 -1.19 9.56 -4.53
C GLN A 46 -1.63 9.82 -5.96
N LYS A 47 -0.67 9.83 -6.89
CA LYS A 47 -0.96 10.00 -8.32
C LYS A 47 -1.88 8.88 -8.82
N ALA A 48 -1.56 7.63 -8.50
CA ALA A 48 -2.36 6.48 -8.92
C ALA A 48 -3.79 6.53 -8.35
N PHE A 49 -3.95 6.84 -7.07
CA PHE A 49 -5.28 7.01 -6.44
C PHE A 49 -6.10 8.13 -7.10
N ARG A 50 -5.48 9.30 -7.33
CA ARG A 50 -6.14 10.44 -8.00
C ARG A 50 -6.52 10.12 -9.45
N GLU A 51 -5.71 9.35 -10.15
CA GLU A 51 -6.04 8.83 -11.49
C GLU A 51 -7.25 7.91 -11.45
N GLY A 52 -7.30 6.95 -10.49
CA GLY A 52 -8.45 6.09 -10.29
C GLY A 52 -9.74 6.86 -9.99
N LEU A 53 -9.66 7.90 -9.15
CA LEU A 53 -10.81 8.77 -8.89
C LEU A 53 -11.25 9.51 -10.16
N ARG A 54 -10.30 10.00 -10.96
CA ARG A 54 -10.58 10.72 -12.21
C ARG A 54 -11.26 9.85 -13.26
N GLU A 55 -10.84 8.58 -13.37
CA GLU A 55 -11.47 7.57 -14.24
C GLU A 55 -12.93 7.30 -13.86
N LEU A 56 -13.27 7.48 -12.58
CA LEU A 56 -14.64 7.36 -12.05
C LEU A 56 -15.43 8.69 -12.07
N GLY A 57 -14.84 9.75 -12.65
CA GLY A 57 -15.48 11.06 -12.80
C GLY A 57 -15.30 12.00 -11.62
N TYR A 58 -14.49 11.66 -10.62
CA TYR A 58 -14.21 12.53 -9.47
C TYR A 58 -13.03 13.46 -9.77
N VAL A 59 -13.23 14.76 -9.55
CA VAL A 59 -12.20 15.80 -9.74
C VAL A 59 -12.12 16.64 -8.47
N ASP A 60 -10.94 16.62 -7.86
CA ASP A 60 -10.66 17.38 -6.63
C ASP A 60 -10.95 18.87 -6.81
N GLY A 61 -11.68 19.46 -5.87
CA GLY A 61 -12.15 20.85 -5.90
C GLY A 61 -13.37 21.12 -6.80
N LYS A 62 -13.87 20.12 -7.58
CA LYS A 62 -15.05 20.25 -8.43
C LYS A 62 -16.26 19.49 -7.89
N ASN A 63 -16.12 18.20 -7.68
CA ASN A 63 -17.21 17.33 -7.23
C ASN A 63 -16.80 16.39 -6.07
N VAL A 64 -15.56 16.50 -5.60
CA VAL A 64 -15.00 15.88 -4.40
C VAL A 64 -13.96 16.81 -3.80
N SER A 65 -13.72 16.72 -2.50
CA SER A 65 -12.65 17.44 -1.80
C SER A 65 -11.69 16.43 -1.17
N LEU A 66 -10.41 16.45 -1.58
CA LEU A 66 -9.36 15.61 -1.01
C LEU A 66 -8.60 16.39 0.07
N ILE A 67 -8.67 15.93 1.29
CA ILE A 67 -7.99 16.53 2.45
C ILE A 67 -6.81 15.64 2.81
N VAL A 68 -5.62 16.01 2.38
CA VAL A 68 -4.39 15.21 2.58
C VAL A 68 -3.66 15.69 3.82
N ARG A 69 -3.20 14.75 4.65
CA ARG A 69 -2.38 14.99 5.84
C ARG A 69 -1.26 13.95 5.88
N TYR A 70 -0.05 14.41 6.22
CA TYR A 70 1.16 13.58 6.28
C TYR A 70 1.66 13.41 7.71
N GLY A 71 1.94 12.16 8.08
CA GLY A 71 2.59 11.80 9.35
C GLY A 71 4.12 11.92 9.28
N ASN A 72 4.71 12.02 8.07
CA ASN A 72 6.15 12.17 7.84
C ASN A 72 7.03 11.10 8.52
N GLY A 73 6.50 9.87 8.65
CA GLY A 73 7.18 8.75 9.31
C GLY A 73 7.17 8.81 10.85
N ASP A 74 6.58 9.84 11.42
CA ASP A 74 6.41 9.97 12.87
C ASP A 74 5.05 9.38 13.29
N PRO A 75 5.02 8.32 14.12
CA PRO A 75 3.79 7.67 14.56
C PRO A 75 2.88 8.58 15.40
N GLU A 76 3.45 9.49 16.20
CA GLU A 76 2.65 10.44 16.99
C GLU A 76 1.97 11.44 16.06
N ARG A 77 2.74 12.03 15.14
CA ARG A 77 2.18 12.93 14.13
C ARG A 77 1.12 12.22 13.27
N TYR A 78 1.32 10.93 12.95
CA TYR A 78 0.33 10.17 12.19
C TYR A 78 -0.99 10.02 12.95
N ARG A 79 -0.94 9.76 14.28
CA ARG A 79 -2.13 9.75 15.13
C ARG A 79 -2.83 11.11 15.17
N GLU A 80 -2.06 12.21 15.31
CA GLU A 80 -2.62 13.57 15.30
C GLU A 80 -3.36 13.86 14.00
N VAL A 81 -2.78 13.58 12.83
CA VAL A 81 -3.44 13.84 11.54
C VAL A 81 -4.69 12.99 11.35
N ILE A 82 -4.73 11.77 11.88
CA ILE A 82 -5.95 10.96 11.89
C ILE A 82 -7.05 11.65 12.72
N GLN A 83 -6.72 12.13 13.92
CA GLN A 83 -7.67 12.83 14.77
C GLN A 83 -8.17 14.15 14.14
N GLU A 84 -7.28 14.89 13.44
CA GLU A 84 -7.67 16.08 12.67
C GLU A 84 -8.74 15.71 11.62
N LEU A 85 -8.52 14.63 10.83
CA LEU A 85 -9.46 14.20 9.79
C LEU A 85 -10.78 13.67 10.37
N VAL A 86 -10.75 12.96 11.48
CA VAL A 86 -11.96 12.52 12.21
C VAL A 86 -12.76 13.73 12.71
N ALA A 87 -12.10 14.73 13.30
CA ALA A 87 -12.74 15.96 13.78
C ALA A 87 -13.38 16.76 12.65
N LEU A 88 -12.80 16.73 11.44
CA LEU A 88 -13.39 17.33 10.25
C LEU A 88 -14.65 16.61 9.76
N ARG A 89 -14.98 15.43 10.29
CA ARG A 89 -16.12 14.60 9.87
C ARG A 89 -16.14 14.40 8.36
N VAL A 90 -15.04 13.86 7.83
CA VAL A 90 -14.95 13.49 6.40
C VAL A 90 -15.92 12.35 6.08
N ASP A 91 -16.32 12.22 4.82
CA ASP A 91 -17.28 11.19 4.39
C ASP A 91 -16.60 9.82 4.21
N VAL A 92 -15.30 9.82 3.89
CA VAL A 92 -14.46 8.61 3.80
C VAL A 92 -13.07 8.94 4.35
N LEU A 93 -12.52 8.04 5.16
CA LEU A 93 -11.11 8.03 5.54
C LEU A 93 -10.35 7.05 4.66
N TRP A 94 -9.15 7.43 4.26
CA TRP A 94 -8.24 6.61 3.47
C TRP A 94 -6.86 6.60 4.13
N GLY A 95 -6.28 5.41 4.37
CA GLY A 95 -4.99 5.25 5.04
C GLY A 95 -4.81 3.88 5.69
N GLU A 96 -3.90 3.78 6.67
CA GLU A 96 -3.59 2.53 7.37
C GLU A 96 -4.79 2.02 8.18
N ALA A 97 -5.16 0.76 7.96
CA ALA A 97 -6.40 0.18 8.45
C ALA A 97 -6.54 0.22 9.97
N ARG A 98 -5.51 -0.19 10.70
CA ARG A 98 -5.56 -0.36 12.15
C ARG A 98 -5.71 0.98 12.86
N GLU A 99 -4.85 1.94 12.55
CA GLU A 99 -4.84 3.25 13.18
C GLU A 99 -6.15 4.02 12.91
N LEU A 100 -6.67 3.92 11.69
CA LEU A 100 -7.97 4.53 11.35
C LEU A 100 -9.11 3.83 12.07
N ARG A 101 -9.07 2.50 12.18
CA ARG A 101 -10.10 1.71 12.88
C ARG A 101 -10.14 2.00 14.38
N GLU A 102 -8.97 2.23 15.01
CA GLU A 102 -8.86 2.64 16.41
C GLU A 102 -9.43 4.05 16.64
N ALA A 103 -9.29 4.93 15.67
CA ALA A 103 -9.74 6.32 15.78
C ALA A 103 -11.25 6.52 15.56
N THR A 104 -11.91 5.64 14.77
CA THR A 104 -13.33 5.76 14.48
C THR A 104 -13.99 4.43 14.14
N THR A 105 -15.22 4.25 14.60
CA THR A 105 -16.09 3.11 14.26
C THR A 105 -17.24 3.49 13.32
N THR A 106 -17.38 4.77 12.99
CA THR A 106 -18.54 5.30 12.25
C THR A 106 -18.19 5.85 10.87
N ILE A 107 -17.04 6.53 10.72
CA ILE A 107 -16.62 7.04 9.41
C ILE A 107 -16.15 5.85 8.56
N PRO A 108 -16.64 5.70 7.32
CA PRO A 108 -16.16 4.71 6.36
C PRO A 108 -14.64 4.78 6.16
N ILE A 109 -13.98 3.64 6.16
CA ILE A 109 -12.53 3.53 5.99
C ILE A 109 -12.24 2.68 4.76
N VAL A 110 -11.39 3.20 3.87
CA VAL A 110 -10.76 2.46 2.78
C VAL A 110 -9.27 2.39 3.04
N SER A 111 -8.74 1.19 3.23
CA SER A 111 -7.29 1.00 3.41
C SER A 111 -6.66 0.40 2.15
N PRO A 112 -5.55 0.97 1.64
CA PRO A 112 -4.83 0.42 0.50
C PRO A 112 -4.04 -0.85 0.84
N THR A 113 -3.77 -1.08 2.11
CA THR A 113 -2.90 -2.16 2.58
C THR A 113 -3.59 -3.14 3.52
N MET A 114 -4.84 -2.89 3.89
CA MET A 114 -5.71 -3.59 4.82
C MET A 114 -5.02 -4.01 6.13
N ASP A 115 -4.14 -4.99 6.07
CA ASP A 115 -3.23 -5.41 7.14
C ASP A 115 -1.93 -5.90 6.52
N TRP A 116 -0.83 -5.74 7.24
CA TRP A 116 0.47 -6.27 6.85
C TRP A 116 0.59 -7.78 7.11
N GLY A 117 -0.38 -8.38 7.80
CA GLY A 117 -0.52 -9.81 8.06
C GLY A 117 -1.84 -10.37 7.54
N ASP A 118 -2.57 -11.07 8.41
CA ASP A 118 -3.90 -11.62 8.14
C ASP A 118 -4.96 -10.77 8.85
N PRO A 119 -5.79 -10.01 8.13
CA PRO A 119 -6.76 -9.10 8.74
C PRO A 119 -7.89 -9.80 9.49
N VAL A 120 -8.13 -11.08 9.20
CA VAL A 120 -9.12 -11.90 9.94
C VAL A 120 -8.53 -12.38 11.25
N LYS A 121 -7.31 -12.96 11.23
CA LYS A 121 -6.60 -13.39 12.44
C LYS A 121 -6.34 -12.23 13.41
N SER A 122 -6.02 -11.07 12.88
CA SER A 122 -5.78 -9.86 13.69
C SER A 122 -7.06 -9.22 14.25
N GLY A 123 -8.24 -9.71 13.84
CA GLY A 123 -9.53 -9.19 14.29
C GLY A 123 -9.92 -7.82 13.67
N LEU A 124 -9.21 -7.38 12.65
CA LEU A 124 -9.56 -6.16 11.92
C LEU A 124 -10.89 -6.29 11.18
N VAL A 125 -11.16 -7.46 10.63
CA VAL A 125 -12.37 -7.78 9.88
C VAL A 125 -12.91 -9.16 10.24
N ALA A 126 -14.21 -9.36 10.03
CA ALA A 126 -14.87 -10.65 10.33
C ALA A 126 -14.50 -11.73 9.28
N SER A 127 -14.42 -11.36 8.01
CA SER A 127 -13.97 -12.20 6.90
C SER A 127 -13.58 -11.36 5.70
N LEU A 128 -12.86 -11.94 4.72
CA LEU A 128 -12.53 -11.24 3.48
C LEU A 128 -13.77 -10.97 2.61
N ALA A 129 -14.73 -11.90 2.59
CA ALA A 129 -15.95 -11.77 1.79
C ALA A 129 -16.93 -10.74 2.37
N ARG A 130 -17.00 -10.63 3.70
CA ARG A 130 -17.83 -9.68 4.43
C ARG A 130 -17.04 -9.12 5.62
N PRO A 131 -16.31 -8.01 5.41
CA PRO A 131 -15.45 -7.43 6.44
C PRO A 131 -16.18 -7.08 7.74
N GLY A 132 -17.43 -6.61 7.63
CA GLY A 132 -18.19 -6.09 8.75
C GLY A 132 -17.64 -4.73 9.22
N GLY A 133 -18.45 -3.99 9.98
CA GLY A 133 -18.03 -2.68 10.49
C GLY A 133 -17.85 -1.63 9.40
N ASN A 134 -16.89 -0.72 9.62
CA ASN A 134 -16.68 0.47 8.78
C ASN A 134 -15.40 0.42 7.91
N LEU A 135 -14.72 -0.73 7.82
CA LEU A 135 -13.42 -0.89 7.13
C LEU A 135 -13.54 -1.81 5.92
N THR A 136 -12.93 -1.42 4.80
CA THR A 136 -12.73 -2.24 3.59
C THR A 136 -11.49 -1.81 2.83
N GLY A 137 -11.12 -2.55 1.76
CA GLY A 137 -9.98 -2.26 0.89
C GLY A 137 -9.30 -3.54 0.37
N PRO A 138 -8.22 -3.44 -0.41
CA PRO A 138 -7.45 -4.60 -0.85
C PRO A 138 -6.57 -5.20 0.24
N SER A 139 -6.26 -6.50 0.14
CA SER A 139 -5.32 -7.23 0.99
C SER A 139 -3.87 -7.02 0.53
N SER A 140 -2.90 -7.17 1.44
CA SER A 140 -1.46 -7.16 1.11
C SER A 140 -0.92 -8.50 0.60
N GLN A 141 -1.64 -9.59 0.78
CA GLN A 141 -1.26 -10.97 0.38
C GLN A 141 0.13 -11.43 0.84
N ARG A 142 0.56 -11.04 2.03
CA ARG A 142 1.88 -11.41 2.54
C ARG A 142 2.16 -12.92 2.55
N HIS A 143 1.16 -13.74 2.85
CA HIS A 143 1.30 -15.20 2.85
C HIS A 143 1.69 -15.80 1.49
N ASP A 144 1.40 -15.11 0.38
CA ASP A 144 1.78 -15.55 -0.97
C ASP A 144 3.13 -14.95 -1.39
N ILE A 145 3.45 -13.74 -0.92
CA ILE A 145 4.69 -13.03 -1.25
C ILE A 145 5.89 -13.65 -0.55
N ASP A 146 5.79 -13.94 0.74
CA ASP A 146 6.93 -14.38 1.54
C ASP A 146 7.56 -15.71 1.09
N PRO A 147 6.80 -16.76 0.73
CA PRO A 147 7.38 -17.96 0.14
C PRO A 147 8.16 -17.68 -1.15
N LYS A 148 7.65 -16.73 -1.98
CA LYS A 148 8.34 -16.33 -3.22
C LYS A 148 9.65 -15.58 -2.95
N LEU A 149 9.66 -14.68 -1.96
CA LEU A 149 10.90 -13.98 -1.56
C LEU A 149 11.96 -14.97 -1.04
N LEU A 150 11.56 -15.97 -0.27
CA LEU A 150 12.45 -17.03 0.20
C LEU A 150 12.95 -17.90 -0.95
N GLN A 151 12.10 -18.24 -1.92
CA GLN A 151 12.49 -18.95 -3.15
C GLN A 151 13.54 -18.13 -3.93
N LEU A 152 13.27 -16.84 -4.18
CA LEU A 152 14.19 -15.94 -4.87
C LEU A 152 15.54 -15.83 -4.13
N THR A 153 15.52 -15.82 -2.80
CA THR A 153 16.74 -15.87 -1.97
C THR A 153 17.56 -17.13 -2.26
N LYS A 154 16.92 -18.29 -2.33
CA LYS A 154 17.59 -19.57 -2.62
C LYS A 154 18.04 -19.68 -4.08
N GLU A 155 17.33 -19.09 -5.02
CA GLU A 155 17.75 -19.05 -6.43
C GLU A 155 18.99 -18.16 -6.62
N LEU A 156 19.06 -16.99 -5.93
CA LEU A 156 20.24 -16.11 -5.96
C LEU A 156 21.43 -16.66 -5.17
N ARG A 157 21.17 -17.36 -4.08
CA ARG A 157 22.19 -17.92 -3.17
C ARG A 157 21.79 -19.34 -2.75
N PRO A 158 22.02 -20.35 -3.60
CA PRO A 158 21.66 -21.75 -3.30
C PRO A 158 22.32 -22.29 -2.04
N ASP A 159 23.53 -21.80 -1.72
CA ASP A 159 24.33 -22.13 -0.54
C ASP A 159 23.83 -21.43 0.76
N ALA A 160 22.95 -20.45 0.65
CA ALA A 160 22.47 -19.72 1.83
C ALA A 160 21.78 -20.65 2.84
N LYS A 161 22.18 -20.50 4.11
CA LYS A 161 21.58 -21.20 5.27
C LYS A 161 21.04 -20.22 6.31
N ARG A 162 21.54 -18.98 6.33
CA ARG A 162 21.13 -17.93 7.28
C ARG A 162 20.84 -16.63 6.57
N ILE A 163 19.72 -16.03 6.94
CA ILE A 163 19.32 -14.72 6.46
C ILE A 163 18.88 -13.84 7.63
N CYS A 164 18.91 -12.53 7.43
CA CYS A 164 18.24 -11.58 8.31
C CYS A 164 16.95 -11.10 7.67
N LEU A 165 15.92 -10.92 8.48
CA LEU A 165 14.67 -10.25 8.10
C LEU A 165 14.59 -8.92 8.84
N VAL A 166 14.62 -7.82 8.10
CA VAL A 166 14.38 -6.46 8.62
C VAL A 166 12.92 -6.11 8.40
N PHE A 167 12.24 -5.69 9.46
CA PHE A 167 10.83 -5.37 9.39
C PHE A 167 10.42 -4.33 10.44
N ASP A 168 9.25 -3.74 10.26
CA ASP A 168 8.65 -2.83 11.24
C ASP A 168 8.14 -3.63 12.42
N GLY A 169 8.85 -3.50 13.54
CA GLY A 169 8.57 -4.25 14.77
C GLY A 169 7.60 -3.55 15.72
N ARG A 170 6.99 -2.43 15.32
CA ARG A 170 6.04 -1.71 16.16
C ARG A 170 4.85 -2.61 16.51
N PRO A 171 4.46 -2.68 17.80
CA PRO A 171 3.45 -3.66 18.27
C PRO A 171 2.11 -3.56 17.55
N GLN A 172 1.68 -2.36 17.17
CA GLN A 172 0.41 -2.12 16.49
C GLN A 172 0.32 -2.78 15.11
N LEU A 173 1.43 -3.13 14.45
CA LEU A 173 1.43 -3.81 13.17
C LEU A 173 1.35 -5.34 13.28
N ASN A 174 1.55 -5.88 14.49
CA ASN A 174 1.54 -7.32 14.78
C ASN A 174 2.45 -8.20 13.87
N LEU A 175 3.43 -7.56 13.20
CA LEU A 175 4.36 -8.25 12.30
C LEU A 175 5.37 -9.13 13.03
N ALA A 176 5.66 -8.81 14.29
CA ALA A 176 6.64 -9.57 15.07
C ALA A 176 6.18 -11.02 15.32
N ASP A 177 4.90 -11.24 15.61
CA ASP A 177 4.34 -12.59 15.78
C ASP A 177 4.40 -13.38 14.47
N TYR A 178 3.93 -12.77 13.38
CA TYR A 178 3.99 -13.36 12.04
C TYR A 178 5.43 -13.67 11.62
N ALA A 179 6.38 -12.74 11.82
CA ALA A 179 7.79 -12.94 11.49
C ALA A 179 8.42 -14.11 12.26
N ASN A 180 8.08 -14.25 13.54
CA ASN A 180 8.67 -15.25 14.40
C ASN A 180 8.03 -16.63 14.26
N ASN A 181 6.80 -16.73 13.82
CA ASN A 181 6.06 -17.97 13.67
C ASN A 181 5.90 -18.41 12.22
N ASP A 182 5.05 -17.72 11.45
CA ASP A 182 4.67 -18.14 10.09
C ASP A 182 5.86 -18.02 9.12
N PHE A 183 6.51 -16.85 9.07
CA PHE A 183 7.63 -16.62 8.15
C PHE A 183 8.83 -17.54 8.43
N ARG A 184 9.20 -17.72 9.70
CA ARG A 184 10.24 -18.69 10.06
C ARG A 184 9.85 -20.13 9.70
N GLY A 185 8.55 -20.43 9.75
CA GLY A 185 8.00 -21.71 9.29
C GLY A 185 8.24 -21.93 7.79
N PHE A 186 7.95 -20.92 6.96
CA PHE A 186 8.24 -20.96 5.52
C PHE A 186 9.73 -21.08 5.24
N ALA A 187 10.56 -20.29 5.92
CA ALA A 187 12.01 -20.30 5.75
C ALA A 187 12.62 -21.69 6.05
N ARG A 188 12.19 -22.35 7.13
CA ARG A 188 12.64 -23.71 7.47
C ARG A 188 12.33 -24.73 6.37
N LYS A 189 11.19 -24.60 5.68
CA LYS A 189 10.82 -25.53 4.58
C LYS A 189 11.81 -25.45 3.40
N VAL A 190 12.46 -24.30 3.21
CA VAL A 190 13.48 -24.10 2.16
C VAL A 190 14.91 -24.17 2.69
N GLY A 191 15.11 -24.64 3.92
CA GLY A 191 16.43 -24.83 4.54
C GLY A 191 17.11 -23.52 4.99
N LEU A 192 16.32 -22.48 5.31
CA LEU A 192 16.82 -21.20 5.81
C LEU A 192 16.51 -21.02 7.30
N SER A 193 17.48 -20.55 8.06
CA SER A 193 17.31 -19.96 9.39
C SER A 193 17.18 -18.44 9.28
N VAL A 194 16.33 -17.84 10.10
CA VAL A 194 16.02 -16.42 10.04
C VAL A 194 16.34 -15.75 11.37
N ARG A 195 17.17 -14.70 11.32
CA ARG A 195 17.31 -13.71 12.39
C ARG A 195 16.40 -12.54 12.08
N THR A 196 15.45 -12.27 12.96
CA THR A 196 14.53 -11.12 12.84
C THR A 196 15.18 -9.88 13.44
N ILE A 197 15.08 -8.75 12.75
CA ILE A 197 15.59 -7.43 13.15
C ILE A 197 14.43 -6.45 13.10
N PRO A 198 13.74 -6.25 14.24
CA PRO A 198 12.64 -5.28 14.31
C PRO A 198 13.19 -3.85 14.31
N ILE A 199 12.57 -2.97 13.54
CA ILE A 199 12.76 -1.52 13.56
C ILE A 199 11.56 -0.93 14.30
N LEU A 200 11.80 -0.20 15.38
CA LEU A 200 10.76 0.41 16.20
C LEU A 200 10.65 1.92 15.99
N ALA A 201 11.77 2.55 15.59
CA ALA A 201 11.88 3.97 15.34
C ALA A 201 12.80 4.26 14.16
N LEU A 202 12.78 5.49 13.66
CA LEU A 202 13.62 5.93 12.53
C LEU A 202 15.12 5.71 12.79
N ASP A 203 15.58 5.93 14.02
CA ASP A 203 17.00 5.77 14.37
C ASP A 203 17.48 4.33 14.43
N ASP A 204 16.59 3.35 14.60
CA ASP A 204 16.95 1.93 14.62
C ASP A 204 17.51 1.48 13.26
N ALA A 205 17.08 2.11 12.17
CA ALA A 205 17.59 1.83 10.83
C ALA A 205 19.11 1.94 10.75
N ARG A 206 19.72 2.89 11.46
CA ARG A 206 21.18 3.11 11.51
C ARG A 206 21.95 1.99 12.21
N ARG A 207 21.26 1.20 13.03
CA ARG A 207 21.87 0.08 13.80
C ARG A 207 21.89 -1.23 13.01
N VAL A 208 21.08 -1.33 11.96
CA VAL A 208 20.95 -2.54 11.15
C VAL A 208 22.31 -3.01 10.59
N PRO A 209 23.18 -2.16 10.02
CA PRO A 209 24.48 -2.60 9.52
C PRO A 209 25.34 -3.29 10.59
N GLN A 210 25.37 -2.75 11.81
CA GLN A 210 26.13 -3.34 12.92
C GLN A 210 25.57 -4.71 13.32
N ILE A 211 24.24 -4.86 13.36
CA ILE A 211 23.61 -6.15 13.65
C ILE A 211 23.92 -7.16 12.56
N ILE A 212 23.87 -6.76 11.29
CA ILE A 212 24.23 -7.60 10.15
C ILE A 212 25.68 -8.10 10.24
N ASP A 213 26.62 -7.23 10.65
CA ASP A 213 28.04 -7.60 10.82
C ASP A 213 28.24 -8.63 11.94
N GLN A 214 27.46 -8.58 13.00
CA GLN A 214 27.49 -9.55 14.09
C GLN A 214 26.87 -10.90 13.68
N GLU A 215 25.73 -10.88 13.01
CA GLU A 215 24.97 -12.08 12.64
C GLU A 215 25.56 -12.82 11.43
N ARG A 216 26.33 -12.12 10.57
CA ARG A 216 26.97 -12.65 9.35
C ARG A 216 26.02 -13.47 8.49
N PRO A 217 24.86 -12.92 8.08
CA PRO A 217 23.93 -13.62 7.20
C PRO A 217 24.49 -13.73 5.77
N GLN A 218 23.85 -14.57 4.97
CA GLN A 218 24.19 -14.75 3.54
C GLN A 218 23.23 -13.97 2.62
N GLY A 219 22.21 -13.34 3.19
CA GLY A 219 21.24 -12.47 2.52
C GLY A 219 20.36 -11.74 3.51
N ILE A 220 19.72 -10.72 3.03
CA ILE A 220 18.82 -9.87 3.81
C ILE A 220 17.48 -9.80 3.11
N LEU A 221 16.39 -10.03 3.85
CA LEU A 221 15.04 -9.71 3.44
C LEU A 221 14.59 -8.43 4.15
N VAL A 222 13.90 -7.56 3.43
CA VAL A 222 13.31 -6.33 3.99
C VAL A 222 11.84 -6.29 3.65
N TRP A 223 11.00 -6.25 4.67
CA TRP A 223 9.57 -6.09 4.48
C TRP A 223 9.16 -4.62 4.39
N LEU A 224 8.23 -4.35 3.47
CA LEU A 224 7.60 -3.06 3.32
C LEU A 224 6.79 -2.70 4.58
N SER A 225 7.01 -1.48 5.04
CA SER A 225 6.15 -0.70 5.91
C SER A 225 6.39 0.79 5.64
N PRO A 226 5.59 1.70 6.17
CA PRO A 226 5.90 3.12 6.09
C PRO A 226 7.31 3.45 6.61
N LEU A 227 7.71 2.83 7.73
CA LEU A 227 9.00 3.07 8.35
C LEU A 227 10.17 2.56 7.49
N THR A 228 10.13 1.32 7.00
CA THR A 228 11.19 0.75 6.18
C THR A 228 11.27 1.40 4.81
N SER A 229 10.13 1.77 4.22
CA SER A 229 10.06 2.51 2.95
C SER A 229 10.74 3.88 3.06
N GLN A 230 10.42 4.65 4.08
CA GLN A 230 10.99 5.97 4.29
C GLN A 230 12.49 5.90 4.61
N GLN A 231 12.94 4.88 5.33
CA GLN A 231 14.34 4.69 5.73
C GLN A 231 15.14 3.82 4.75
N ARG A 232 14.60 3.47 3.58
CA ARG A 232 15.22 2.49 2.66
C ARG A 232 16.67 2.77 2.32
N GLN A 233 17.07 4.03 2.13
CA GLN A 233 18.46 4.39 1.82
C GLN A 233 19.38 4.17 3.03
N VAL A 234 18.92 4.51 4.22
CA VAL A 234 19.70 4.33 5.47
C VAL A 234 19.84 2.85 5.80
N LEU A 235 18.75 2.08 5.59
CA LEU A 235 18.73 0.64 5.84
C LEU A 235 19.61 -0.13 4.86
N LEU A 236 19.49 0.16 3.56
CA LEU A 236 20.06 -0.67 2.50
C LEU A 236 21.42 -0.18 2.03
N GLY A 237 21.65 1.13 1.93
CA GLY A 237 22.89 1.69 1.39
C GLY A 237 24.16 1.06 1.97
N PRO A 238 24.32 0.93 3.30
CA PRO A 238 25.52 0.35 3.90
C PRO A 238 25.65 -1.16 3.73
N VAL A 239 24.57 -1.90 3.48
CA VAL A 239 24.58 -3.38 3.46
C VAL A 239 24.41 -3.97 2.06
N ALA A 240 23.72 -3.27 1.15
CA ALA A 240 23.44 -3.74 -0.20
C ALA A 240 24.71 -3.88 -1.09
N THR A 241 25.80 -3.22 -0.72
CA THR A 241 27.12 -3.37 -1.39
C THR A 241 27.90 -4.59 -0.91
N ARG A 242 27.41 -5.29 0.12
CA ARG A 242 28.12 -6.41 0.76
C ARG A 242 27.35 -7.73 0.74
N LEU A 243 26.02 -7.63 0.74
CA LEU A 243 25.12 -8.78 0.81
C LEU A 243 23.91 -8.58 -0.11
N PRO A 244 23.39 -9.66 -0.72
CA PRO A 244 22.17 -9.58 -1.49
C PRO A 244 21.00 -9.20 -0.59
N VAL A 245 20.30 -8.14 -1.00
CA VAL A 245 19.06 -7.70 -0.38
C VAL A 245 17.91 -8.06 -1.31
N ILE A 246 16.87 -8.65 -0.75
CA ILE A 246 15.60 -8.94 -1.42
C ILE A 246 14.50 -8.21 -0.65
N GLY A 247 13.53 -7.63 -1.33
CA GLY A 247 12.46 -6.86 -0.69
C GLY A 247 11.11 -6.99 -1.35
N ASP A 248 10.08 -6.51 -0.69
CA ASP A 248 8.70 -6.52 -1.16
C ASP A 248 8.18 -5.11 -1.53
N LEU A 249 9.08 -4.25 -1.99
CA LEU A 249 8.76 -2.95 -2.55
C LEU A 249 9.70 -2.63 -3.72
N PRO A 250 9.19 -2.20 -4.90
CA PRO A 250 10.03 -1.80 -6.04
C PRO A 250 11.10 -0.76 -5.67
N GLY A 251 10.77 0.24 -4.84
CA GLY A 251 11.72 1.26 -4.39
C GLY A 251 12.92 0.75 -3.58
N PHE A 252 12.89 -0.49 -3.10
CA PHE A 252 14.07 -1.12 -2.51
C PHE A 252 15.12 -1.51 -3.56
N ALA A 253 14.72 -1.80 -4.81
CA ALA A 253 15.66 -2.05 -5.90
C ALA A 253 16.48 -0.80 -6.22
N GLU A 254 15.86 0.38 -6.23
CA GLU A 254 16.55 1.67 -6.39
C GLU A 254 17.52 1.97 -5.24
N ALA A 255 17.23 1.46 -4.04
CA ALA A 255 18.09 1.57 -2.86
C ALA A 255 19.19 0.48 -2.79
N GLY A 256 19.31 -0.38 -3.81
CA GLY A 256 20.38 -1.39 -3.92
C GLY A 256 19.94 -2.83 -3.67
N ALA A 257 18.65 -3.12 -3.47
CA ALA A 257 18.21 -4.52 -3.44
C ALA A 257 18.40 -5.19 -4.80
N VAL A 258 18.87 -6.46 -4.80
CA VAL A 258 19.12 -7.23 -6.03
C VAL A 258 17.82 -7.60 -6.72
N VAL A 259 16.83 -8.02 -5.94
CA VAL A 259 15.49 -8.37 -6.46
C VAL A 259 14.44 -7.84 -5.50
N THR A 260 13.35 -7.34 -6.06
CA THR A 260 12.12 -7.08 -5.31
C THR A 260 10.95 -7.83 -5.94
N TYR A 261 10.04 -8.31 -5.08
CA TYR A 261 8.79 -8.95 -5.51
C TYR A 261 7.66 -8.54 -4.58
N SER A 262 6.65 -7.91 -5.13
CA SER A 262 5.52 -7.36 -4.36
C SER A 262 4.23 -7.40 -5.16
N VAL A 263 3.11 -7.11 -4.53
CA VAL A 263 1.92 -6.69 -5.28
C VAL A 263 2.25 -5.42 -6.08
N ASP A 264 1.56 -5.21 -7.19
CA ASP A 264 1.60 -3.93 -7.91
C ASP A 264 0.87 -2.87 -7.07
N TRP A 265 1.63 -2.15 -6.24
CA TRP A 265 1.10 -1.12 -5.36
C TRP A 265 0.45 0.03 -6.13
N ILE A 266 0.95 0.37 -7.32
CA ILE A 266 0.35 1.43 -8.17
C ILE A 266 -1.05 1.02 -8.61
N ASP A 267 -1.22 -0.22 -9.12
CA ASP A 267 -2.55 -0.76 -9.45
C ASP A 267 -3.44 -0.85 -8.20
N THR A 268 -2.89 -1.33 -7.09
CA THR A 268 -3.62 -1.47 -5.82
C THR A 268 -4.16 -0.14 -5.33
N PHE A 269 -3.33 0.90 -5.26
CA PHE A 269 -3.74 2.23 -4.83
C PHE A 269 -4.76 2.86 -5.78
N ARG A 270 -4.58 2.71 -7.12
CA ARG A 270 -5.57 3.14 -8.12
C ARG A 270 -6.94 2.50 -7.87
N ARG A 271 -6.96 1.19 -7.62
CA ARG A 271 -8.20 0.42 -7.39
C ARG A 271 -8.92 0.82 -6.11
N THR A 272 -8.25 1.38 -5.09
CA THR A 272 -8.94 1.87 -3.89
C THR A 272 -9.97 2.96 -4.20
N ALA A 273 -9.82 3.68 -5.31
CA ALA A 273 -10.81 4.64 -5.78
C ALA A 273 -12.19 4.00 -6.04
N THR A 274 -12.24 2.73 -6.45
CA THR A 274 -13.52 2.02 -6.68
C THR A 274 -14.27 1.74 -5.39
N TYR A 275 -13.56 1.52 -4.28
CA TYR A 275 -14.16 1.38 -2.96
C TYR A 275 -14.74 2.72 -2.48
N VAL A 276 -13.96 3.79 -2.67
CA VAL A 276 -14.42 5.15 -2.35
C VAL A 276 -15.68 5.50 -3.15
N ASP A 277 -15.69 5.23 -4.45
CA ASP A 277 -16.86 5.46 -5.33
C ASP A 277 -18.11 4.71 -4.83
N LYS A 278 -17.97 3.41 -4.53
CA LYS A 278 -19.07 2.59 -4.01
C LYS A 278 -19.61 3.16 -2.69
N ILE A 279 -18.72 3.60 -1.79
CA ILE A 279 -19.10 4.17 -0.49
C ILE A 279 -19.81 5.51 -0.67
N LEU A 280 -19.30 6.40 -1.51
CA LEU A 280 -19.94 7.68 -1.81
C LEU A 280 -21.31 7.53 -2.48
N LYS A 281 -21.55 6.40 -3.15
CA LYS A 281 -22.85 5.99 -3.71
C LYS A 281 -23.76 5.25 -2.71
N GLY A 282 -23.33 5.14 -1.44
CA GLY A 282 -24.15 4.59 -0.35
C GLY A 282 -23.88 3.13 0.03
N ALA A 283 -22.87 2.48 -0.57
CA ALA A 283 -22.48 1.14 -0.13
C ALA A 283 -21.85 1.19 1.28
N LYS A 284 -22.13 0.17 2.10
CA LYS A 284 -21.51 0.04 3.42
C LYS A 284 -20.15 -0.64 3.29
N PRO A 285 -19.07 -0.11 3.90
CA PRO A 285 -17.75 -0.74 3.86
C PRO A 285 -17.76 -2.22 4.26
N GLY A 286 -18.51 -2.57 5.31
CA GLY A 286 -18.61 -3.94 5.82
C GLY A 286 -19.25 -4.96 4.85
N ASP A 287 -19.93 -4.50 3.80
CA ASP A 287 -20.52 -5.34 2.75
C ASP A 287 -19.63 -5.40 1.49
N LEU A 288 -18.56 -4.60 1.42
CA LEU A 288 -17.62 -4.58 0.30
C LEU A 288 -16.48 -5.58 0.56
N PRO A 289 -16.35 -6.64 -0.26
CA PRO A 289 -15.32 -7.64 -0.08
C PRO A 289 -13.90 -7.05 -0.11
N ILE A 290 -13.02 -7.62 0.70
CA ILE A 290 -11.57 -7.38 0.63
C ILE A 290 -11.04 -8.17 -0.55
N GLU A 291 -10.68 -7.47 -1.61
CA GLU A 291 -10.15 -8.08 -2.81
C GLU A 291 -8.66 -8.40 -2.65
N GLN A 292 -8.27 -9.57 -3.13
CA GLN A 292 -6.86 -9.93 -3.22
C GLN A 292 -6.27 -9.34 -4.50
N PRO A 293 -5.10 -8.68 -4.44
CA PRO A 293 -4.40 -8.23 -5.64
C PRO A 293 -4.06 -9.42 -6.55
N THR A 294 -4.23 -9.22 -7.85
CA THR A 294 -3.91 -10.24 -8.87
C THR A 294 -2.68 -9.88 -9.68
N LYS A 295 -2.16 -8.65 -9.51
CA LYS A 295 -0.97 -8.16 -10.18
C LYS A 295 0.17 -8.07 -9.20
N PHE A 296 1.30 -8.64 -9.61
CA PHE A 296 2.56 -8.57 -8.88
C PHE A 296 3.58 -7.86 -9.76
N LYS A 297 4.61 -7.30 -9.13
CA LYS A 297 5.72 -6.66 -9.81
C LYS A 297 7.05 -7.22 -9.29
N MET A 298 7.90 -7.66 -10.22
CA MET A 298 9.27 -8.08 -9.95
C MET A 298 10.23 -7.10 -10.59
N VAL A 299 11.12 -6.51 -9.78
CA VAL A 299 12.22 -5.67 -10.27
C VAL A 299 13.55 -6.34 -9.96
N VAL A 300 14.42 -6.43 -10.97
CA VAL A 300 15.77 -6.98 -10.84
C VAL A 300 16.79 -5.86 -11.04
N ASN A 301 17.69 -5.67 -10.11
CA ASN A 301 18.80 -4.71 -10.20
C ASN A 301 20.10 -5.45 -10.52
N LEU A 302 20.47 -5.45 -11.81
CA LEU A 302 21.71 -6.08 -12.26
C LEU A 302 22.97 -5.35 -11.80
N LYS A 303 22.92 -4.00 -11.63
CA LYS A 303 24.05 -3.25 -11.05
C LYS A 303 24.37 -3.72 -9.63
N ALA A 304 23.33 -3.91 -8.81
CA ALA A 304 23.50 -4.41 -7.46
C ALA A 304 24.02 -5.86 -7.46
N ALA A 305 23.52 -6.71 -8.36
CA ALA A 305 23.99 -8.08 -8.51
C ALA A 305 25.46 -8.14 -8.95
N GLU A 306 25.86 -7.35 -9.94
CA GLU A 306 27.23 -7.24 -10.45
C GLU A 306 28.20 -6.78 -9.38
N ALA A 307 27.85 -5.74 -8.61
CA ALA A 307 28.65 -5.22 -7.50
C ALA A 307 28.93 -6.30 -6.43
N LEU A 308 28.02 -7.27 -6.28
CA LEU A 308 28.15 -8.40 -5.36
C LEU A 308 28.77 -9.66 -6.02
N SER A 309 29.14 -9.59 -7.31
CA SER A 309 29.55 -10.74 -8.11
C SER A 309 28.52 -11.89 -8.10
N ILE A 310 27.23 -11.54 -8.06
CA ILE A 310 26.13 -12.49 -8.10
C ILE A 310 25.61 -12.60 -9.54
N ARG A 311 25.63 -13.82 -10.08
CA ARG A 311 24.94 -14.10 -11.34
C ARG A 311 23.44 -14.31 -11.06
N VAL A 312 22.62 -13.42 -11.60
CA VAL A 312 21.17 -13.59 -11.54
C VAL A 312 20.75 -14.70 -12.49
N PRO A 313 20.06 -15.76 -12.02
CA PRO A 313 19.57 -16.84 -12.88
C PRO A 313 18.60 -16.35 -13.95
N GLU A 314 18.61 -17.00 -15.10
CA GLU A 314 17.68 -16.69 -16.22
C GLU A 314 16.21 -16.86 -15.80
N SER A 315 15.93 -17.84 -14.93
CA SER A 315 14.59 -18.05 -14.35
C SER A 315 14.04 -16.82 -13.61
N ILE A 316 14.90 -16.00 -13.00
CA ILE A 316 14.50 -14.74 -12.38
C ILE A 316 14.34 -13.64 -13.43
N LEU A 317 15.27 -13.55 -14.38
CA LEU A 317 15.26 -12.50 -15.41
C LEU A 317 14.03 -12.56 -16.31
N VAL A 318 13.59 -13.77 -16.68
CA VAL A 318 12.39 -13.97 -17.49
C VAL A 318 11.10 -13.57 -16.79
N GLN A 319 11.09 -13.62 -15.46
CA GLN A 319 9.95 -13.21 -14.63
C GLN A 319 9.97 -11.70 -14.27
N ALA A 320 11.06 -10.99 -14.58
CA ALA A 320 11.19 -9.59 -14.21
C ALA A 320 10.33 -8.69 -15.09
N ASP A 321 9.51 -7.86 -14.48
CA ASP A 321 8.75 -6.79 -15.14
C ASP A 321 9.64 -5.59 -15.46
N GLU A 322 10.72 -5.42 -14.69
CA GLU A 322 11.67 -4.31 -14.85
C GLU A 322 13.08 -4.78 -14.49
N VAL A 323 14.07 -4.33 -15.28
CA VAL A 323 15.49 -4.65 -15.07
C VAL A 323 16.31 -3.34 -15.05
N ILE A 324 16.89 -3.03 -13.90
CA ILE A 324 17.84 -1.91 -13.72
C ILE A 324 19.22 -2.36 -14.16
N ARG A 325 19.79 -1.66 -15.16
CA ARG A 325 21.12 -1.93 -15.77
C ARG A 325 22.06 -0.77 -15.59
#